data_34005dd401c54d7389e6575bebcd73e5
#
_entry.id   34005dd401c54d7389e6575bebcd73e5
#
_cell.length_a   1.000
_cell.length_b   1.000
_cell.length_c   1.000
_cell.angle_alpha   90.00
_cell.angle_beta   90.00
_cell.angle_gamma   90.00
#
_symmetry.space_group_name_H-M   'P 1'
#
loop_
_entity.id
_entity.type
_entity.pdbx_description
1 polymer ?
#
loop_
_entity_poly.entity_id
_entity_poly.type
_entity_poly.pdbx_seq_one_letter_code
_entity_poly.pdbx_strand_id
1 'polypeptide(L)'
;MKTKCPEKKTYDISTLSRLMKKDFIFVIAVFLALVLIFTDISIYETFGSVRSRKLEAENLAVICVSEIERNSEDGQLSFLSENVNLSALTARGYIYSIYKQKNNTDVYETIYGTDFKRLYKPICVRINLSEENLYFAVAPDGHWVNIHLVLVLGTLSLLLICAFTILTLLFLKLRQSNIRLAQLATLDQLTGLYTKQTAIFSLEKELDYAKRNDSQVAVCFIDMNNFKQINDNYGHTIGDAALSKVTIRLMESVRPEDIIARFGGDEFIIIFRGKKTGTDYSSTVERIRAVLNVPARLSAHVLADISASVGLAVFPNNGNCVEDLIAYADKAMYAEKERMKKAR
;
A
#
# COMPACT_ATOMS: atom_id res chain seq x y z
N MET A 1 7.15 47.98 5.65
CA MET A 1 6.38 46.97 4.90
C MET A 1 6.27 45.72 5.77
N LYS A 2 5.11 45.43 6.36
CA LYS A 2 4.90 44.25 7.16
C LYS A 2 4.77 43.04 6.22
N THR A 3 5.84 42.31 5.97
CA THR A 3 5.78 41.02 5.31
C THR A 3 4.91 40.10 6.17
N LYS A 4 3.72 39.73 5.69
CA LYS A 4 2.92 38.68 6.27
C LYS A 4 3.75 37.39 6.25
N CYS A 5 3.92 36.79 7.42
CA CYS A 5 4.47 35.44 7.52
C CYS A 5 3.68 34.52 6.58
N PRO A 6 4.32 33.69 5.74
CA PRO A 6 3.61 32.79 4.87
C PRO A 6 2.69 31.90 5.73
N GLU A 7 1.41 31.84 5.34
CA GLU A 7 0.44 30.95 6.01
C GLU A 7 1.04 29.54 6.09
N LYS A 8 1.09 29.04 7.33
CA LYS A 8 1.53 27.67 7.60
C LYS A 8 0.85 26.74 6.58
N LYS A 9 1.57 26.26 5.58
CA LYS A 9 1.29 24.96 4.98
C LYS A 9 1.65 23.91 5.99
N THR A 10 0.99 23.93 7.13
CA THR A 10 0.87 22.76 7.97
C THR A 10 0.23 21.72 7.05
N TYR A 11 1.03 20.81 6.55
CA TYR A 11 0.48 19.55 6.07
C TYR A 11 -0.20 18.94 7.29
N ASP A 12 -1.45 19.38 7.47
CA ASP A 12 -2.30 18.91 8.54
C ASP A 12 -2.31 17.39 8.42
N ILE A 13 -1.96 16.72 9.51
CA ILE A 13 -1.98 15.25 9.59
C ILE A 13 -3.35 14.74 9.12
N SER A 14 -4.41 15.55 9.28
CA SER A 14 -5.74 15.30 8.73
C SER A 14 -5.76 15.32 7.19
N THR A 15 -4.99 16.19 6.54
CA THR A 15 -4.90 16.27 5.07
C THR A 15 -4.10 15.10 4.52
N LEU A 16 -2.99 14.72 5.17
CA LEU A 16 -2.21 13.52 4.82
C LEU A 16 -3.04 12.24 5.04
N SER A 17 -3.81 12.18 6.13
CA SER A 17 -4.69 11.06 6.40
C SER A 17 -5.85 10.97 5.42
N ARG A 18 -6.37 12.10 4.92
CA ARG A 18 -7.39 12.14 3.86
C ARG A 18 -6.86 11.73 2.50
N LEU A 19 -5.65 12.16 2.13
CA LEU A 19 -4.98 11.72 0.89
C LEU A 19 -4.71 10.22 0.93
N MET A 20 -4.14 9.72 2.03
CA MET A 20 -3.91 8.28 2.21
C MET A 20 -5.20 7.45 2.22
N LYS A 21 -6.32 7.99 2.76
CA LYS A 21 -7.63 7.34 2.67
C LYS A 21 -8.14 7.27 1.24
N LYS A 22 -7.94 8.31 0.42
CA LYS A 22 -8.35 8.31 -0.99
C LYS A 22 -7.57 7.27 -1.80
N ASP A 23 -6.25 7.23 -1.64
CA ASP A 23 -5.41 6.25 -2.35
C ASP A 23 -5.74 4.82 -1.92
N PHE A 24 -6.03 4.62 -0.63
CA PHE A 24 -6.45 3.33 -0.10
C PHE A 24 -7.82 2.89 -0.63
N ILE A 25 -8.80 3.80 -0.65
CA ILE A 25 -10.13 3.53 -1.22
C ILE A 25 -10.00 3.22 -2.71
N PHE A 26 -9.12 3.93 -3.43
CA PHE A 26 -8.86 3.68 -4.84
C PHE A 26 -8.28 2.27 -5.07
N VAL A 27 -7.27 1.85 -4.29
CA VAL A 27 -6.67 0.50 -4.38
C VAL A 27 -7.72 -0.59 -4.09
N ILE A 28 -8.57 -0.40 -3.07
CA ILE A 28 -9.65 -1.33 -2.78
C ILE A 28 -10.67 -1.38 -3.93
N ALA A 29 -11.05 -0.22 -4.47
CA ALA A 29 -12.01 -0.16 -5.57
C ALA A 29 -11.48 -0.87 -6.82
N VAL A 30 -10.20 -0.67 -7.17
CA VAL A 30 -9.54 -1.36 -8.29
C VAL A 30 -9.49 -2.87 -8.04
N PHE A 31 -9.14 -3.30 -6.83
CA PHE A 31 -9.09 -4.72 -6.49
C PHE A 31 -10.48 -5.38 -6.56
N LEU A 32 -11.52 -4.73 -6.02
CA LEU A 32 -12.89 -5.21 -6.12
C LEU A 32 -13.38 -5.27 -7.58
N ALA A 33 -13.04 -4.27 -8.39
CA ALA A 33 -13.36 -4.27 -9.80
C ALA A 33 -12.69 -5.44 -10.54
N LEU A 34 -11.41 -5.72 -10.27
CA LEU A 34 -10.70 -6.86 -10.84
C LEU A 34 -11.33 -8.21 -10.43
N VAL A 35 -11.75 -8.34 -9.18
CA VAL A 35 -12.44 -9.56 -8.71
C VAL A 35 -13.79 -9.72 -9.38
N LEU A 36 -14.56 -8.63 -9.54
CA LEU A 36 -15.83 -8.67 -10.26
C LEU A 36 -15.64 -9.05 -11.73
N ILE A 37 -14.64 -8.47 -12.40
CA ILE A 37 -14.31 -8.83 -13.79
C ILE A 37 -13.93 -10.31 -13.89
N PHE A 38 -13.11 -10.81 -12.97
CA PHE A 38 -12.69 -12.21 -12.97
C PHE A 38 -13.87 -13.15 -12.71
N THR A 39 -14.78 -12.80 -11.78
CA THR A 39 -15.99 -13.59 -11.54
C THR A 39 -16.93 -13.57 -12.73
N ASP A 40 -17.10 -12.42 -13.40
CA ASP A 40 -17.91 -12.32 -14.62
C ASP A 40 -17.35 -13.17 -15.76
N ILE A 41 -16.03 -13.14 -15.98
CA ILE A 41 -15.36 -13.97 -16.98
C ILE A 41 -15.57 -15.45 -16.66
N SER A 42 -15.37 -15.88 -15.40
CA SER A 42 -15.57 -17.27 -14.99
C SER A 42 -17.03 -17.73 -15.17
N ILE A 43 -17.99 -16.87 -14.85
CA ILE A 43 -19.41 -17.12 -15.07
C ILE A 43 -19.68 -17.25 -16.58
N TYR A 44 -19.18 -16.32 -17.38
CA TYR A 44 -19.35 -16.33 -18.83
C TYR A 44 -18.78 -17.60 -19.48
N GLU A 45 -17.55 -18.00 -19.12
CA GLU A 45 -16.94 -19.25 -19.60
C GLU A 45 -17.75 -20.49 -19.18
N THR A 46 -18.24 -20.49 -17.93
CA THR A 46 -19.07 -21.60 -17.44
C THR A 46 -20.38 -21.70 -18.22
N PHE A 47 -21.06 -20.58 -18.45
CA PHE A 47 -22.28 -20.56 -19.28
C PHE A 47 -22.01 -20.90 -20.75
N GLY A 48 -20.89 -20.42 -21.30
CA GLY A 48 -20.44 -20.76 -22.65
C GLY A 48 -20.22 -22.28 -22.80
N SER A 49 -19.54 -22.88 -21.84
CA SER A 49 -19.30 -24.31 -21.79
C SER A 49 -20.60 -25.13 -21.69
N VAL A 50 -21.55 -24.69 -20.83
CA VAL A 50 -22.87 -25.34 -20.73
C VAL A 50 -23.65 -25.24 -22.04
N ARG A 51 -23.63 -24.05 -22.67
CA ARG A 51 -24.32 -23.83 -23.94
C ARG A 51 -23.72 -24.69 -25.05
N SER A 52 -22.40 -24.77 -25.14
CA SER A 52 -21.69 -25.61 -26.11
C SER A 52 -22.04 -27.10 -25.92
N ARG A 53 -22.00 -27.59 -24.67
CA ARG A 53 -22.38 -28.98 -24.35
C ARG A 53 -23.84 -29.30 -24.71
N LYS A 54 -24.75 -28.35 -24.43
CA LYS A 54 -26.16 -28.52 -24.81
C LYS A 54 -26.33 -28.62 -26.33
N LEU A 55 -25.67 -27.73 -27.06
CA LEU A 55 -25.74 -27.77 -28.54
C LEU A 55 -25.14 -29.06 -29.11
N GLU A 56 -24.03 -29.53 -28.52
CA GLU A 56 -23.42 -30.81 -28.91
C GLU A 56 -24.38 -31.99 -28.63
N ALA A 57 -25.01 -32.03 -27.46
CA ALA A 57 -25.97 -33.06 -27.09
C ALA A 57 -27.19 -33.02 -27.99
N GLU A 58 -27.71 -31.84 -28.36
CA GLU A 58 -28.80 -31.66 -29.28
C GLU A 58 -28.46 -32.18 -30.68
N ASN A 59 -27.30 -31.82 -31.22
CA ASN A 59 -26.83 -32.31 -32.51
C ASN A 59 -26.67 -33.85 -32.52
N LEU A 60 -26.07 -34.40 -31.45
CA LEU A 60 -25.93 -35.84 -31.33
C LEU A 60 -27.30 -36.56 -31.22
N ALA A 61 -28.23 -35.97 -30.47
CA ALA A 61 -29.57 -36.52 -30.35
C ALA A 61 -30.29 -36.56 -31.73
N VAL A 62 -30.18 -35.49 -32.52
CA VAL A 62 -30.74 -35.41 -33.86
C VAL A 62 -30.13 -36.45 -34.78
N ILE A 63 -28.79 -36.63 -34.72
CA ILE A 63 -28.08 -37.65 -35.50
C ILE A 63 -28.58 -39.06 -35.12
N CYS A 64 -28.64 -39.37 -33.83
CA CYS A 64 -29.14 -40.67 -33.35
C CYS A 64 -30.58 -40.90 -33.76
N VAL A 65 -31.46 -39.89 -33.67
CA VAL A 65 -32.85 -40.01 -34.13
C VAL A 65 -32.91 -40.29 -35.62
N SER A 66 -32.14 -39.61 -36.46
CA SER A 66 -32.09 -39.83 -37.89
C SER A 66 -31.58 -41.24 -38.28
N GLU A 67 -30.64 -41.78 -37.48
CA GLU A 67 -30.20 -43.16 -37.64
C GLU A 67 -31.24 -44.18 -37.25
N ILE A 68 -31.96 -43.93 -36.12
CA ILE A 68 -33.07 -44.77 -35.68
C ILE A 68 -34.17 -44.78 -36.73
N GLU A 69 -34.60 -43.64 -37.26
CA GLU A 69 -35.61 -43.51 -38.27
C GLU A 69 -35.24 -44.18 -39.59
N ARG A 70 -33.95 -44.14 -39.97
CA ARG A 70 -33.47 -44.74 -41.20
C ARG A 70 -33.38 -46.28 -41.12
N ASN A 71 -32.99 -46.82 -39.95
CA ASN A 71 -32.71 -48.24 -39.77
C ASN A 71 -33.95 -49.04 -39.29
N SER A 72 -35.06 -48.35 -38.99
CA SER A 72 -36.31 -49.01 -38.60
C SER A 72 -37.08 -49.47 -39.86
N GLU A 73 -36.90 -50.71 -40.28
CA GLU A 73 -37.77 -51.40 -41.19
C GLU A 73 -39.00 -51.87 -40.40
N ASP A 74 -40.23 -51.57 -40.88
CA ASP A 74 -41.55 -51.94 -40.27
C ASP A 74 -41.94 -51.32 -38.93
N GLY A 75 -41.41 -50.19 -38.52
CA GLY A 75 -41.89 -49.42 -37.36
C GLY A 75 -41.70 -50.06 -35.99
N GLN A 76 -40.90 -51.11 -35.90
CA GLN A 76 -40.61 -51.78 -34.62
C GLN A 76 -39.22 -51.39 -34.06
N LEU A 77 -39.21 -51.03 -32.75
CA LEU A 77 -38.02 -50.65 -32.00
C LEU A 77 -37.03 -51.81 -31.71
N SER A 78 -37.22 -52.97 -32.31
CA SER A 78 -36.45 -54.20 -32.05
C SER A 78 -34.98 -54.11 -32.50
N PHE A 79 -34.57 -53.07 -33.22
CA PHE A 79 -33.20 -52.90 -33.79
C PHE A 79 -32.26 -51.97 -33.02
N LEU A 80 -32.70 -51.46 -31.85
CA LEU A 80 -31.92 -50.43 -31.14
C LEU A 80 -30.60 -50.90 -30.55
N SER A 81 -30.37 -52.21 -30.43
CA SER A 81 -29.17 -52.71 -29.76
C SER A 81 -27.97 -52.95 -30.69
N GLU A 82 -28.15 -53.08 -32.02
CA GLU A 82 -27.07 -53.50 -32.90
C GLU A 82 -26.63 -52.49 -33.94
N ASN A 83 -27.50 -51.55 -34.36
CA ASN A 83 -27.24 -50.69 -35.53
C ASN A 83 -27.09 -49.21 -35.29
N VAL A 84 -27.35 -48.68 -34.07
CA VAL A 84 -27.16 -47.27 -33.74
C VAL A 84 -25.91 -47.07 -32.88
N ASN A 85 -25.01 -46.20 -33.29
CA ASN A 85 -23.76 -45.99 -32.57
C ASN A 85 -23.97 -45.14 -31.29
N LEU A 86 -24.74 -45.69 -30.37
CA LEU A 86 -25.02 -45.06 -29.06
C LEU A 86 -23.79 -45.02 -28.15
N SER A 87 -22.76 -45.82 -28.45
CA SER A 87 -21.48 -45.83 -27.77
C SER A 87 -20.74 -44.46 -27.90
N ALA A 88 -20.97 -43.74 -28.97
CA ALA A 88 -20.41 -42.42 -29.16
C ALA A 88 -20.94 -41.37 -28.16
N LEU A 89 -22.19 -41.51 -27.69
CA LEU A 89 -22.77 -40.67 -26.66
C LEU A 89 -22.14 -40.96 -25.30
N THR A 90 -22.07 -42.25 -24.92
CA THR A 90 -21.48 -42.66 -23.64
C THR A 90 -19.97 -42.35 -23.55
N ALA A 91 -19.26 -42.51 -24.66
CA ALA A 91 -17.82 -42.14 -24.74
C ALA A 91 -17.55 -40.64 -24.54
N ARG A 92 -18.56 -39.79 -24.87
CA ARG A 92 -18.50 -38.33 -24.64
C ARG A 92 -19.13 -37.89 -23.31
N GLY A 93 -19.49 -38.83 -22.44
CA GLY A 93 -20.06 -38.56 -21.12
C GLY A 93 -21.52 -38.13 -21.16
N TYR A 94 -22.28 -38.61 -22.12
CA TYR A 94 -23.72 -38.42 -22.17
C TYR A 94 -24.44 -39.73 -21.87
N ILE A 95 -25.55 -39.66 -21.15
CA ILE A 95 -26.52 -40.73 -20.96
C ILE A 95 -27.72 -40.46 -21.83
N TYR A 96 -28.40 -41.51 -22.27
CA TYR A 96 -29.55 -41.40 -23.15
C TYR A 96 -30.68 -42.32 -22.69
N SER A 97 -31.90 -41.99 -23.13
CA SER A 97 -33.10 -42.79 -22.90
C SER A 97 -34.11 -42.58 -24.00
N ILE A 98 -34.94 -43.56 -24.25
CA ILE A 98 -36.08 -43.48 -25.15
C ILE A 98 -37.35 -43.57 -24.30
N TYR A 99 -38.21 -42.59 -24.47
CA TYR A 99 -39.45 -42.46 -23.76
C TYR A 99 -40.64 -42.57 -24.70
N LYS A 100 -41.69 -43.22 -24.22
CA LYS A 100 -43.01 -43.24 -24.85
C LYS A 100 -43.97 -42.38 -24.04
N GLN A 101 -44.64 -41.44 -24.69
CA GLN A 101 -45.70 -40.65 -24.04
C GLN A 101 -46.97 -41.47 -23.92
N LYS A 102 -47.52 -41.60 -22.72
CA LYS A 102 -48.70 -42.40 -22.45
C LYS A 102 -49.98 -41.56 -22.66
N ASN A 103 -50.78 -41.94 -23.67
CA ASN A 103 -52.13 -41.38 -23.92
C ASN A 103 -52.24 -39.84 -23.90
N ASN A 104 -51.27 -39.13 -24.53
CA ASN A 104 -51.26 -37.67 -24.60
C ASN A 104 -51.18 -36.96 -23.20
N THR A 105 -50.73 -37.65 -22.20
CA THR A 105 -50.51 -37.11 -20.85
C THR A 105 -49.02 -36.71 -20.67
N ASP A 106 -48.70 -35.92 -19.64
CA ASP A 106 -47.30 -35.60 -19.29
C ASP A 106 -46.56 -36.77 -18.60
N VAL A 107 -47.06 -38.00 -18.77
CA VAL A 107 -46.46 -39.23 -18.23
C VAL A 107 -45.67 -39.92 -19.33
N TYR A 108 -44.41 -40.14 -19.08
CA TYR A 108 -43.46 -40.77 -19.98
C TYR A 108 -43.02 -42.11 -19.39
N GLU A 109 -43.03 -43.15 -20.18
CA GLU A 109 -42.51 -44.48 -19.83
C GLU A 109 -41.20 -44.72 -20.53
N THR A 110 -40.15 -45.12 -19.79
CA THR A 110 -38.82 -45.45 -20.34
C THR A 110 -38.92 -46.79 -21.07
N ILE A 111 -38.65 -46.79 -22.36
CA ILE A 111 -38.63 -48.02 -23.16
C ILE A 111 -37.22 -48.59 -23.20
N TYR A 112 -36.22 -47.72 -23.31
CA TYR A 112 -34.81 -48.12 -23.47
C TYR A 112 -33.87 -47.07 -22.87
N GLY A 113 -32.76 -47.53 -22.28
CA GLY A 113 -31.73 -46.66 -21.75
C GLY A 113 -31.76 -46.43 -20.23
N THR A 114 -31.15 -45.38 -19.77
CA THR A 114 -31.02 -45.06 -18.37
C THR A 114 -32.08 -44.10 -17.93
N ASP A 115 -32.77 -44.40 -16.84
CA ASP A 115 -33.79 -43.49 -16.29
C ASP A 115 -33.12 -42.25 -15.70
N PHE A 116 -33.52 -41.03 -16.13
CA PHE A 116 -32.92 -39.78 -15.67
C PHE A 116 -33.37 -39.45 -14.25
N LYS A 117 -32.44 -39.22 -13.37
CA LYS A 117 -32.76 -38.69 -12.04
C LYS A 117 -33.41 -37.32 -12.19
N ARG A 118 -34.41 -36.98 -11.37
CA ARG A 118 -35.25 -35.77 -11.40
C ARG A 118 -34.47 -34.41 -11.50
N LEU A 119 -33.18 -34.39 -11.32
CA LEU A 119 -32.30 -33.21 -11.31
C LEU A 119 -31.81 -32.77 -12.70
N TYR A 120 -31.96 -33.61 -13.72
CA TYR A 120 -31.49 -33.31 -15.07
C TYR A 120 -32.66 -33.00 -15.98
N LYS A 121 -32.65 -31.83 -16.65
CA LYS A 121 -33.53 -31.58 -17.77
C LYS A 121 -32.88 -32.15 -19.02
N PRO A 122 -33.27 -33.32 -19.50
CA PRO A 122 -32.70 -33.89 -20.72
C PRO A 122 -33.10 -33.06 -21.93
N ILE A 123 -32.32 -33.14 -22.98
CA ILE A 123 -32.68 -32.65 -24.29
C ILE A 123 -33.46 -33.75 -24.96
N CYS A 124 -34.73 -33.47 -25.28
CA CYS A 124 -35.63 -34.45 -25.88
C CYS A 124 -35.86 -34.11 -27.35
N VAL A 125 -35.63 -35.06 -28.23
CA VAL A 125 -35.93 -34.98 -29.67
C VAL A 125 -36.98 -36.02 -30.00
N ARG A 126 -38.07 -35.64 -30.72
CA ARG A 126 -39.12 -36.53 -31.11
C ARG A 126 -38.62 -37.50 -32.18
N ILE A 127 -38.99 -38.76 -32.07
CA ILE A 127 -38.76 -39.81 -33.07
C ILE A 127 -40.03 -39.99 -33.89
N ASN A 128 -39.94 -39.85 -35.20
CA ASN A 128 -41.09 -39.94 -36.11
C ASN A 128 -41.19 -41.39 -36.65
N LEU A 129 -41.49 -42.31 -35.75
CA LEU A 129 -41.74 -43.72 -36.08
C LEU A 129 -43.19 -44.07 -35.65
N SER A 130 -44.04 -44.44 -36.62
CA SER A 130 -45.45 -44.86 -36.38
C SER A 130 -46.33 -43.83 -35.68
N GLU A 131 -47.55 -44.17 -35.34
CA GLU A 131 -48.51 -43.33 -34.61
C GLU A 131 -48.20 -43.09 -33.14
N GLU A 132 -47.07 -43.63 -32.66
CA GLU A 132 -46.66 -43.51 -31.26
C GLU A 132 -45.78 -42.25 -31.01
N ASN A 133 -46.09 -41.52 -29.97
CA ASN A 133 -45.27 -40.36 -29.54
C ASN A 133 -44.03 -40.87 -28.79
N LEU A 134 -42.93 -41.04 -29.53
CA LEU A 134 -41.64 -41.46 -29.01
C LEU A 134 -40.67 -40.27 -28.92
N TYR A 135 -39.85 -40.26 -27.88
CA TYR A 135 -38.86 -39.20 -27.65
C TYR A 135 -37.49 -39.81 -27.31
N PHE A 136 -36.45 -39.35 -28.00
CA PHE A 136 -35.06 -39.64 -27.65
C PHE A 136 -34.54 -38.53 -26.72
N ALA A 137 -34.11 -38.90 -25.55
CA ALA A 137 -33.66 -37.96 -24.54
C ALA A 137 -32.15 -38.17 -24.28
N VAL A 138 -31.41 -37.08 -24.21
CA VAL A 138 -29.96 -37.06 -23.90
C VAL A 138 -29.70 -36.10 -22.75
N ALA A 139 -28.87 -36.54 -21.81
CA ALA A 139 -28.37 -35.71 -20.71
C ALA A 139 -26.90 -36.03 -20.44
N PRO A 140 -26.12 -35.12 -19.84
CA PRO A 140 -24.77 -35.44 -19.41
C PRO A 140 -24.79 -36.47 -18.27
N ASP A 141 -23.78 -37.31 -18.22
CA ASP A 141 -23.53 -38.21 -17.07
C ASP A 141 -22.95 -37.40 -15.90
N GLY A 142 -23.74 -36.47 -15.41
CA GLY A 142 -23.37 -35.51 -14.37
C GLY A 142 -24.11 -34.18 -14.56
N HIS A 143 -23.78 -33.21 -13.70
CA HIS A 143 -24.42 -31.90 -13.83
C HIS A 143 -23.85 -31.13 -15.05
N TRP A 144 -24.72 -30.36 -15.74
CA TRP A 144 -24.29 -29.42 -16.79
C TRP A 144 -23.26 -28.42 -16.30
N VAL A 145 -23.36 -28.02 -15.01
CA VAL A 145 -22.44 -27.12 -14.34
C VAL A 145 -21.93 -27.79 -13.08
N ASN A 146 -20.63 -27.80 -12.86
CA ASN A 146 -20.07 -28.23 -11.58
C ASN A 146 -20.26 -27.12 -10.53
N ILE A 147 -21.45 -27.10 -9.93
CA ILE A 147 -21.87 -26.10 -8.94
C ILE A 147 -20.92 -26.05 -7.72
N HIS A 148 -20.39 -27.23 -7.33
CA HIS A 148 -19.44 -27.30 -6.22
C HIS A 148 -18.13 -26.53 -6.52
N LEU A 149 -17.61 -26.64 -7.73
CA LEU A 149 -16.41 -25.91 -8.14
C LEU A 149 -16.66 -24.40 -8.13
N VAL A 150 -17.79 -23.92 -8.64
CA VAL A 150 -18.16 -22.51 -8.64
C VAL A 150 -18.29 -21.96 -7.22
N LEU A 151 -18.92 -22.71 -6.31
CA LEU A 151 -19.06 -22.33 -4.91
C LEU A 151 -17.72 -22.29 -4.19
N VAL A 152 -16.84 -23.28 -4.41
CA VAL A 152 -15.50 -23.32 -3.80
C VAL A 152 -14.64 -22.15 -4.28
N LEU A 153 -14.62 -21.85 -5.58
CA LEU A 153 -13.87 -20.72 -6.12
C LEU A 153 -14.43 -19.38 -5.62
N GLY A 154 -15.74 -19.24 -5.52
CA GLY A 154 -16.41 -18.04 -4.99
C GLY A 154 -16.08 -17.80 -3.51
N THR A 155 -16.12 -18.84 -2.68
CA THR A 155 -15.79 -18.73 -1.25
C THR A 155 -14.30 -18.43 -1.04
N LEU A 156 -13.42 -19.05 -1.82
CA LEU A 156 -11.98 -18.81 -1.75
C LEU A 156 -11.64 -17.36 -2.11
N SER A 157 -12.25 -16.82 -3.17
CA SER A 157 -12.06 -15.43 -3.59
C SER A 157 -12.52 -14.44 -2.51
N LEU A 158 -13.66 -14.69 -1.87
CA LEU A 158 -14.17 -13.87 -0.78
C LEU A 158 -13.23 -13.87 0.43
N LEU A 159 -12.70 -15.05 0.80
CA LEU A 159 -11.73 -15.17 1.90
C LEU A 159 -10.43 -14.40 1.61
N LEU A 160 -9.92 -14.46 0.38
CA LEU A 160 -8.73 -13.70 -0.03
C LEU A 160 -8.96 -12.19 0.04
N ILE A 161 -10.14 -11.71 -0.38
CA ILE A 161 -10.52 -10.30 -0.26
C ILE A 161 -10.55 -9.86 1.21
N CYS A 162 -11.19 -10.65 2.08
CA CYS A 162 -11.26 -10.35 3.51
C CYS A 162 -9.86 -10.35 4.15
N ALA A 163 -9.01 -11.32 3.85
CA ALA A 163 -7.65 -11.39 4.35
C ALA A 163 -6.81 -10.18 3.91
N PHE A 164 -6.88 -9.80 2.65
CA PHE A 164 -6.18 -8.63 2.11
C PHE A 164 -6.64 -7.33 2.78
N THR A 165 -7.95 -7.13 2.96
CA THR A 165 -8.48 -5.93 3.63
C THR A 165 -8.04 -5.84 5.08
N ILE A 166 -8.09 -6.93 5.84
CA ILE A 166 -7.62 -6.98 7.23
C ILE A 166 -6.13 -6.66 7.32
N LEU A 167 -5.30 -7.29 6.48
CA LEU A 167 -3.85 -7.07 6.46
C LEU A 167 -3.50 -5.60 6.17
N THR A 168 -4.20 -4.99 5.22
CA THR A 168 -3.99 -3.58 4.86
C THR A 168 -4.39 -2.64 5.99
N LEU A 169 -5.51 -2.91 6.68
CA LEU A 169 -5.94 -2.13 7.84
C LEU A 169 -4.95 -2.23 9.01
N LEU A 170 -4.42 -3.43 9.28
CA LEU A 170 -3.40 -3.65 10.29
C LEU A 170 -2.10 -2.91 9.95
N PHE A 171 -1.64 -2.98 8.71
CA PHE A 171 -0.45 -2.27 8.24
C PHE A 171 -0.58 -0.75 8.43
N LEU A 172 -1.72 -0.17 8.06
CA LEU A 172 -1.99 1.25 8.23
C LEU A 172 -2.01 1.66 9.70
N LYS A 173 -2.60 0.83 10.57
CA LYS A 173 -2.65 1.07 12.03
C LYS A 173 -1.26 1.02 12.65
N LEU A 174 -0.44 0.04 12.29
CA LEU A 174 0.95 -0.07 12.75
C LEU A 174 1.78 1.12 12.29
N ARG A 175 1.68 1.53 11.03
CA ARG A 175 2.37 2.69 10.50
C ARG A 175 1.99 3.98 11.23
N GLN A 176 0.70 4.18 11.51
CA GLN A 176 0.22 5.34 12.26
C GLN A 176 0.73 5.35 13.71
N SER A 177 0.78 4.18 14.36
CA SER A 177 1.33 4.05 15.71
C SER A 177 2.83 4.38 15.74
N ASN A 178 3.61 3.89 14.78
CA ASN A 178 5.04 4.18 14.69
C ASN A 178 5.32 5.67 14.45
N ILE A 179 4.52 6.34 13.61
CA ILE A 179 4.64 7.80 13.41
C ILE A 179 4.34 8.54 14.72
N ARG A 180 3.31 8.15 15.47
CA ARG A 180 2.98 8.76 16.77
C ARG A 180 4.10 8.56 17.79
N LEU A 181 4.66 7.36 17.87
CA LEU A 181 5.79 7.08 18.77
C LEU A 181 7.03 7.92 18.40
N ALA A 182 7.34 8.06 17.12
CA ALA A 182 8.42 8.93 16.66
C ALA A 182 8.17 10.42 16.99
N GLN A 183 6.92 10.88 16.94
CA GLN A 183 6.55 12.26 17.31
C GLN A 183 6.61 12.51 18.82
N LEU A 184 6.48 11.48 19.64
CA LEU A 184 6.60 11.57 21.10
C LEU A 184 8.05 11.56 21.59
N ALA A 185 9.02 11.19 20.74
CA ALA A 185 10.44 11.25 21.06
C ALA A 185 10.87 12.72 21.18
N THR A 186 11.08 13.19 22.40
CA THR A 186 11.57 14.55 22.68
C THR A 186 13.06 14.67 22.50
N LEU A 187 13.80 13.57 22.65
CA LEU A 187 15.25 13.49 22.58
C LEU A 187 15.73 12.59 21.44
N ASP A 188 16.81 12.99 20.79
CA ASP A 188 17.52 12.19 19.81
C ASP A 188 18.31 11.07 20.53
N GLN A 189 18.14 9.83 20.07
CA GLN A 189 18.68 8.63 20.75
C GLN A 189 20.22 8.56 20.74
N LEU A 190 20.87 9.13 19.71
CA LEU A 190 22.32 9.09 19.61
C LEU A 190 22.98 10.16 20.45
N THR A 191 22.46 11.39 20.42
CA THR A 191 23.09 12.55 21.01
C THR A 191 22.48 12.93 22.37
N GLY A 192 21.27 12.47 22.70
CA GLY A 192 20.54 12.89 23.88
C GLY A 192 20.04 14.33 23.84
N LEU A 193 20.27 15.07 22.75
CA LEU A 193 19.76 16.40 22.52
C LEU A 193 18.26 16.38 22.17
N TYR A 194 17.62 17.53 22.21
CA TYR A 194 16.25 17.63 21.71
C TYR A 194 16.17 17.30 20.21
N THR A 195 15.02 16.79 19.81
CA THR A 195 14.72 16.56 18.38
C THR A 195 14.35 17.87 17.68
N LYS A 196 14.44 17.88 16.33
CA LYS A 196 13.97 18.98 15.48
C LYS A 196 12.56 19.46 15.86
N GLN A 197 11.64 18.53 16.10
CA GLN A 197 10.25 18.87 16.44
C GLN A 197 10.16 19.59 17.79
N THR A 198 10.90 19.11 18.77
CA THR A 198 10.98 19.75 20.09
C THR A 198 11.59 21.15 20.01
N ALA A 199 12.63 21.33 19.17
CA ALA A 199 13.25 22.63 18.94
C ALA A 199 12.29 23.63 18.30
N ILE A 200 11.57 23.23 17.26
CA ILE A 200 10.55 24.07 16.59
C ILE A 200 9.48 24.51 17.56
N PHE A 201 8.90 23.56 18.32
CA PHE A 201 7.90 23.87 19.33
C PHE A 201 8.40 24.81 20.43
N SER A 202 9.64 24.60 20.88
CA SER A 202 10.28 25.46 21.88
C SER A 202 10.54 26.87 21.33
N LEU A 203 11.01 26.99 20.10
CA LEU A 203 11.23 28.28 19.45
C LEU A 203 9.91 29.04 19.25
N GLU A 204 8.82 28.39 18.90
CA GLU A 204 7.49 29.04 18.85
C GLU A 204 7.13 29.67 20.20
N LYS A 205 7.31 28.94 21.29
CA LYS A 205 7.04 29.46 22.64
C LYS A 205 7.92 30.63 23.03
N GLU A 206 9.23 30.53 22.72
CA GLU A 206 10.17 31.61 23.04
C GLU A 206 9.89 32.87 22.21
N LEU A 207 9.46 32.73 20.96
CA LEU A 207 9.03 33.88 20.13
C LEU A 207 7.76 34.53 20.67
N ASP A 208 6.77 33.74 21.10
CA ASP A 208 5.55 34.25 21.69
C ASP A 208 5.85 34.99 23.04
N TYR A 209 6.79 34.49 23.82
CA TYR A 209 7.29 35.16 25.01
C TYR A 209 7.99 36.48 24.67
N ALA A 210 8.89 36.44 23.69
CA ALA A 210 9.70 37.59 23.27
C ALA A 210 8.83 38.74 22.71
N LYS A 211 7.79 38.42 21.95
CA LYS A 211 6.82 39.39 21.43
C LYS A 211 6.04 40.12 22.55
N ARG A 212 5.74 39.42 23.67
CA ARG A 212 5.01 39.99 24.78
C ARG A 212 5.89 40.82 25.76
N ASN A 213 7.19 40.49 25.80
CA ASN A 213 8.10 41.04 26.79
C ASN A 213 9.18 41.97 26.19
N ASP A 214 9.03 42.38 24.94
CA ASP A 214 10.00 43.21 24.19
C ASP A 214 11.43 42.69 24.34
N SER A 215 11.60 41.36 24.14
CA SER A 215 12.87 40.67 24.28
C SER A 215 13.30 40.04 22.97
N GLN A 216 14.55 39.59 22.91
CA GLN A 216 15.17 38.95 21.74
C GLN A 216 15.27 37.45 21.94
N VAL A 217 15.10 36.71 20.83
CA VAL A 217 15.45 35.29 20.74
C VAL A 217 16.43 35.12 19.60
N ALA A 218 17.51 34.42 19.82
CA ALA A 218 18.47 34.12 18.75
C ALA A 218 18.48 32.63 18.43
N VAL A 219 18.65 32.32 17.15
CA VAL A 219 18.74 30.96 16.60
C VAL A 219 20.08 30.80 15.93
N CYS A 220 20.84 29.81 16.34
CA CYS A 220 22.12 29.45 15.74
C CYS A 220 21.93 28.11 15.00
N PHE A 221 22.12 28.09 13.69
CA PHE A 221 22.10 26.89 12.87
C PHE A 221 23.53 26.44 12.60
N ILE A 222 23.78 25.15 12.75
CA ILE A 222 25.13 24.57 12.74
C ILE A 222 25.12 23.33 11.86
N ASP A 223 26.10 23.19 10.97
CA ASP A 223 26.27 22.03 10.09
C ASP A 223 27.73 21.58 10.14
N MET A 224 27.98 20.28 10.34
CA MET A 224 29.34 19.73 10.37
C MET A 224 29.94 19.69 8.96
N ASN A 225 31.11 20.30 8.82
CA ASN A 225 31.83 20.28 7.55
C ASN A 225 32.43 18.88 7.29
N ASN A 226 32.28 18.38 6.06
CA ASN A 226 32.84 17.10 5.60
C ASN A 226 32.45 15.87 6.46
N PHE A 227 31.32 15.89 7.15
CA PHE A 227 30.85 14.75 7.96
C PHE A 227 30.73 13.46 7.13
N LYS A 228 30.27 13.58 5.87
CA LYS A 228 30.24 12.45 4.94
C LYS A 228 31.63 11.82 4.74
N GLN A 229 32.70 12.61 4.63
CA GLN A 229 34.05 12.08 4.48
C GLN A 229 34.52 11.32 5.74
N ILE A 230 34.10 11.74 6.93
CA ILE A 230 34.37 10.99 8.17
C ILE A 230 33.68 9.61 8.09
N ASN A 231 32.42 9.55 7.68
CA ASN A 231 31.74 8.28 7.50
C ASN A 231 32.35 7.40 6.41
N ASP A 232 32.69 7.99 5.26
CA ASP A 232 33.27 7.26 4.13
C ASP A 232 34.66 6.70 4.44
N ASN A 233 35.48 7.44 5.22
CA ASN A 233 36.85 7.04 5.54
C ASN A 233 36.95 6.11 6.76
N TYR A 234 36.09 6.28 7.76
CA TYR A 234 36.24 5.61 9.07
C TYR A 234 35.00 4.79 9.48
N GLY A 235 33.92 4.80 8.68
CA GLY A 235 32.68 4.10 8.95
C GLY A 235 31.74 4.86 9.88
N HIS A 236 30.45 4.44 9.87
CA HIS A 236 29.37 5.12 10.60
C HIS A 236 29.59 5.17 12.12
N THR A 237 30.24 4.15 12.72
CA THR A 237 30.51 4.13 14.16
C THR A 237 31.44 5.30 14.58
N ILE A 238 32.41 5.67 13.74
CA ILE A 238 33.28 6.82 14.00
C ILE A 238 32.52 8.12 13.71
N GLY A 239 31.64 8.15 12.72
CA GLY A 239 30.72 9.27 12.50
C GLY A 239 29.80 9.52 13.70
N ASP A 240 29.22 8.47 14.29
CA ASP A 240 28.43 8.59 15.52
C ASP A 240 29.27 9.13 16.72
N ALA A 241 30.50 8.70 16.84
CA ALA A 241 31.43 9.25 17.83
C ALA A 241 31.75 10.75 17.59
N ALA A 242 31.84 11.16 16.31
CA ALA A 242 32.03 12.57 15.95
C ALA A 242 30.81 13.42 16.34
N LEU A 243 29.59 12.94 16.05
CA LEU A 243 28.34 13.59 16.45
C LEU A 243 28.25 13.73 17.98
N SER A 244 28.54 12.65 18.71
CA SER A 244 28.58 12.67 20.19
C SER A 244 29.60 13.67 20.73
N LYS A 245 30.76 13.78 20.09
CA LYS A 245 31.80 14.74 20.50
C LYS A 245 31.39 16.19 20.25
N VAL A 246 30.75 16.46 19.10
CA VAL A 246 30.18 17.79 18.80
C VAL A 246 29.09 18.13 19.82
N THR A 247 28.21 17.18 20.14
CA THR A 247 27.18 17.37 21.16
C THR A 247 27.76 17.83 22.50
N ILE A 248 28.79 17.15 23.01
CA ILE A 248 29.43 17.52 24.29
C ILE A 248 29.97 18.94 24.20
N ARG A 249 30.71 19.30 23.13
CA ARG A 249 31.25 20.64 22.92
C ARG A 249 30.18 21.73 22.87
N LEU A 250 29.04 21.43 22.20
CA LEU A 250 27.92 22.37 22.16
C LEU A 250 27.31 22.57 23.55
N MET A 251 27.08 21.49 24.30
CA MET A 251 26.55 21.57 25.67
C MET A 251 27.45 22.38 26.61
N GLU A 252 28.75 22.25 26.48
CA GLU A 252 29.74 23.03 27.27
C GLU A 252 29.82 24.50 26.81
N SER A 253 29.35 24.83 25.62
CA SER A 253 29.45 26.17 25.02
C SER A 253 28.23 27.05 25.25
N VAL A 254 27.14 26.55 25.81
CA VAL A 254 25.87 27.29 26.02
C VAL A 254 25.47 27.24 27.49
N ARG A 255 24.46 28.02 27.83
CA ARG A 255 23.92 28.03 29.19
C ARG A 255 22.92 26.90 29.38
N PRO A 256 22.67 26.46 30.63
CA PRO A 256 21.67 25.41 30.91
C PRO A 256 20.26 25.76 30.45
N GLU A 257 19.91 27.05 30.39
CA GLU A 257 18.61 27.54 29.93
C GLU A 257 18.47 27.56 28.40
N ASP A 258 19.58 27.56 27.64
CA ASP A 258 19.55 27.51 26.17
C ASP A 258 19.13 26.11 25.69
N ILE A 259 18.49 26.04 24.53
CA ILE A 259 17.97 24.80 23.98
C ILE A 259 18.89 24.35 22.86
N ILE A 260 19.39 23.13 22.95
CA ILE A 260 20.20 22.51 21.88
C ILE A 260 19.39 21.32 21.31
N ALA A 261 19.34 21.24 20.00
CA ALA A 261 18.68 20.14 19.31
C ALA A 261 19.50 19.63 18.12
N ARG A 262 19.36 18.35 17.82
CA ARG A 262 19.79 17.77 16.56
C ARG A 262 18.68 17.97 15.53
N PHE A 263 18.99 18.75 14.49
CA PHE A 263 17.99 19.18 13.50
C PHE A 263 17.95 18.27 12.27
N GLY A 264 19.07 17.65 11.93
CA GLY A 264 19.24 16.72 10.82
C GLY A 264 20.32 15.68 11.10
N GLY A 265 20.86 15.06 10.09
CA GLY A 265 21.93 14.05 10.21
C GLY A 265 23.16 14.58 10.93
N ASP A 266 23.72 15.67 10.44
CA ASP A 266 24.92 16.40 10.92
C ASP A 266 24.63 17.87 11.23
N GLU A 267 23.34 18.22 11.32
CA GLU A 267 22.84 19.56 11.58
C GLU A 267 22.36 19.69 13.02
N PHE A 268 22.72 20.80 13.65
CA PHE A 268 22.32 21.17 15.01
C PHE A 268 21.71 22.57 15.02
N ILE A 269 20.85 22.82 16.01
CA ILE A 269 20.29 24.15 16.26
C ILE A 269 20.42 24.49 17.74
N ILE A 270 20.75 25.76 18.01
CA ILE A 270 20.72 26.29 19.37
C ILE A 270 19.75 27.46 19.40
N ILE A 271 18.90 27.48 20.40
CA ILE A 271 17.94 28.56 20.66
C ILE A 271 18.38 29.24 21.96
N PHE A 272 18.85 30.48 21.84
CA PHE A 272 19.20 31.32 22.98
C PHE A 272 17.97 32.00 23.51
N ARG A 273 17.61 31.67 24.74
CA ARG A 273 16.36 32.14 25.35
C ARG A 273 16.46 33.59 25.81
N GLY A 274 15.35 34.28 25.65
CA GLY A 274 14.95 35.57 26.17
C GLY A 274 16.00 36.51 26.74
N LYS A 275 16.72 37.24 25.89
CA LYS A 275 17.63 38.32 26.35
C LYS A 275 17.01 39.70 26.06
N LYS A 276 17.50 40.70 26.77
CA LYS A 276 17.08 42.10 26.52
C LYS A 276 17.37 42.49 25.07
N THR A 277 16.51 43.30 24.49
CA THR A 277 16.69 43.90 23.18
C THR A 277 18.05 44.60 23.10
N GLY A 278 18.78 44.38 22.00
CA GLY A 278 20.13 44.90 21.81
C GLY A 278 21.28 43.99 22.32
N THR A 279 20.98 42.76 22.78
CA THR A 279 22.02 41.79 23.14
C THR A 279 22.82 41.38 21.90
N ASP A 280 24.15 41.51 21.98
CA ASP A 280 25.10 41.01 20.96
C ASP A 280 25.38 39.51 21.20
N TYR A 281 25.13 38.68 20.19
CA TYR A 281 25.38 37.24 20.21
C TYR A 281 26.72 36.86 19.54
N SER A 282 27.47 37.85 18.99
CA SER A 282 28.70 37.60 18.22
C SER A 282 29.74 36.83 19.04
N SER A 283 29.96 37.23 20.28
CA SER A 283 30.92 36.57 21.18
C SER A 283 30.52 35.12 21.49
N THR A 284 29.22 34.84 21.58
CA THR A 284 28.70 33.48 21.79
C THR A 284 28.90 32.61 20.56
N VAL A 285 28.63 33.14 19.38
CA VAL A 285 28.85 32.44 18.10
C VAL A 285 30.31 32.15 17.88
N GLU A 286 31.21 33.13 18.13
CA GLU A 286 32.67 32.92 18.03
C GLU A 286 33.16 31.84 18.99
N ARG A 287 32.66 31.78 20.23
CA ARG A 287 32.97 30.70 21.17
C ARG A 287 32.53 29.33 20.63
N ILE A 288 31.33 29.22 20.06
CA ILE A 288 30.82 27.99 19.46
C ILE A 288 31.72 27.56 18.29
N ARG A 289 32.07 28.49 17.40
CA ARG A 289 33.02 28.22 16.31
C ARG A 289 34.37 27.71 16.83
N ALA A 290 34.93 28.38 17.82
CA ALA A 290 36.25 28.03 18.39
C ALA A 290 36.26 26.60 18.93
N VAL A 291 35.24 26.17 19.66
CA VAL A 291 35.18 24.81 20.23
C VAL A 291 34.85 23.73 19.20
N LEU A 292 34.12 24.07 18.13
CA LEU A 292 33.79 23.12 17.07
C LEU A 292 34.94 22.90 16.08
N ASN A 293 35.83 23.88 15.88
CA ASN A 293 36.92 23.81 14.91
C ASN A 293 38.23 23.33 15.57
N VAL A 294 38.13 22.28 16.38
CA VAL A 294 39.29 21.68 17.06
C VAL A 294 39.31 20.17 16.75
N PRO A 295 40.47 19.59 16.45
CA PRO A 295 40.63 18.16 16.28
C PRO A 295 40.03 17.38 17.45
N ALA A 296 39.43 16.23 17.18
CA ALA A 296 38.85 15.38 18.20
C ALA A 296 39.33 13.94 18.07
N ARG A 297 39.67 13.35 19.22
CA ARG A 297 39.91 11.92 19.32
C ARG A 297 38.58 11.20 19.33
N LEU A 298 38.31 10.47 18.26
CA LEU A 298 37.04 9.74 18.03
C LEU A 298 37.14 8.26 18.45
N SER A 299 38.37 7.73 18.47
CA SER A 299 38.66 6.40 19.03
C SER A 299 40.11 6.34 19.51
N ALA A 300 40.59 5.17 20.01
CA ALA A 300 41.98 4.96 20.41
C ALA A 300 42.96 5.29 19.26
N HIS A 301 42.57 5.09 18.01
CA HIS A 301 43.43 5.18 16.83
C HIS A 301 43.02 6.26 15.84
N VAL A 302 41.89 6.97 16.08
CA VAL A 302 41.35 7.97 15.15
C VAL A 302 41.34 9.35 15.80
N LEU A 303 42.19 10.25 15.29
CA LEU A 303 42.12 11.68 15.52
C LEU A 303 41.62 12.33 14.22
N ALA A 304 40.51 13.06 14.28
CA ALA A 304 39.92 13.70 13.10
C ALA A 304 39.74 15.20 13.32
N ASP A 305 39.93 15.96 12.25
CA ASP A 305 39.60 17.38 12.22
C ASP A 305 38.11 17.56 12.12
N ILE A 306 37.51 17.99 13.21
CA ILE A 306 36.07 18.36 13.24
C ILE A 306 36.00 19.85 12.98
N SER A 307 35.14 20.24 12.06
CA SER A 307 34.81 21.65 11.84
C SER A 307 33.31 21.78 11.51
N ALA A 308 32.74 22.93 11.82
CA ALA A 308 31.36 23.22 11.55
C ALA A 308 31.17 24.65 11.04
N SER A 309 30.17 24.85 10.21
CA SER A 309 29.74 26.17 9.75
C SER A 309 28.55 26.62 10.61
N VAL A 310 28.51 27.91 10.93
CA VAL A 310 27.59 28.47 11.92
C VAL A 310 26.87 29.68 11.34
N GLY A 311 25.54 29.68 11.37
CA GLY A 311 24.73 30.81 10.99
C GLY A 311 23.83 31.28 12.13
N LEU A 312 23.68 32.61 12.27
CA LEU A 312 22.89 33.25 13.32
C LEU A 312 21.73 34.02 12.77
N ALA A 313 20.57 33.90 13.39
CA ALA A 313 19.41 34.77 13.20
C ALA A 313 18.89 35.27 14.53
N VAL A 314 18.45 36.53 14.59
CA VAL A 314 17.96 37.19 15.81
C VAL A 314 16.57 37.77 15.56
N PHE A 315 15.60 37.40 16.38
CA PHE A 315 14.29 38.04 16.43
C PHE A 315 14.40 39.38 17.18
N PRO A 316 13.78 40.48 16.72
CA PRO A 316 12.93 40.57 15.53
C PRO A 316 13.68 40.93 14.23
N ASN A 317 14.99 41.11 14.26
CA ASN A 317 15.78 41.72 13.19
C ASN A 317 15.83 40.87 11.90
N ASN A 318 15.87 39.53 12.04
CA ASN A 318 16.08 38.62 10.92
C ASN A 318 14.81 37.80 10.57
N GLY A 319 13.69 38.05 11.24
CA GLY A 319 12.44 37.36 11.01
C GLY A 319 11.42 37.54 12.13
N ASN A 320 10.14 37.26 11.83
CA ASN A 320 9.05 37.42 12.77
C ASN A 320 8.36 36.10 13.14
N CYS A 321 8.75 35.01 12.51
CA CYS A 321 8.25 33.66 12.76
C CYS A 321 9.39 32.63 12.79
N VAL A 322 9.06 31.40 13.17
CA VAL A 322 10.03 30.29 13.29
C VAL A 322 10.70 30.01 11.95
N GLU A 323 9.91 29.98 10.90
CA GLU A 323 10.33 29.66 9.56
C GLU A 323 11.34 30.70 9.01
N ASP A 324 11.06 31.98 9.23
CA ASP A 324 11.94 33.09 8.80
C ASP A 324 13.29 33.00 9.49
N LEU A 325 13.30 32.78 10.80
CA LEU A 325 14.54 32.72 11.60
C LEU A 325 15.39 31.52 11.23
N ILE A 326 14.78 30.36 11.09
CA ILE A 326 15.50 29.14 10.71
C ILE A 326 16.07 29.33 9.29
N ALA A 327 15.27 29.80 8.34
CA ALA A 327 15.73 30.02 6.96
C ALA A 327 16.85 31.07 6.87
N TYR A 328 16.79 32.13 7.68
CA TYR A 328 17.86 33.13 7.73
C TYR A 328 19.16 32.56 8.32
N ALA A 329 19.05 31.82 9.43
CA ALA A 329 20.20 31.19 10.06
C ALA A 329 20.85 30.12 9.16
N ASP A 330 20.04 29.29 8.49
CA ASP A 330 20.51 28.31 7.50
C ASP A 330 21.26 28.97 6.34
N LYS A 331 20.68 30.03 5.75
CA LYS A 331 21.32 30.80 4.68
C LYS A 331 22.66 31.41 5.13
N ALA A 332 22.73 31.91 6.36
CA ALA A 332 23.98 32.47 6.92
C ALA A 332 25.03 31.38 7.13
N MET A 333 24.63 30.22 7.64
CA MET A 333 25.48 29.04 7.81
C MET A 333 26.04 28.55 6.46
N TYR A 334 25.16 28.46 5.46
CA TYR A 334 25.56 28.03 4.12
C TYR A 334 26.55 29.00 3.47
N ALA A 335 26.36 30.32 3.65
CA ALA A 335 27.32 31.34 3.18
C ALA A 335 28.68 31.20 3.85
N GLU A 336 28.74 30.83 5.12
CA GLU A 336 29.97 30.52 5.83
C GLU A 336 30.65 29.26 5.28
N LYS A 337 29.84 28.19 5.06
CA LYS A 337 30.33 26.90 4.50
C LYS A 337 31.00 27.11 3.14
N GLU A 338 30.41 27.91 2.27
CA GLU A 338 30.98 28.25 0.96
C GLU A 338 32.24 29.07 1.06
N ARG A 339 32.34 29.99 2.01
CA ARG A 339 33.59 30.75 2.28
C ARG A 339 34.71 29.82 2.76
N MET A 340 34.42 28.90 3.66
CA MET A 340 35.41 27.94 4.18
C MET A 340 35.91 26.98 3.08
N LYS A 341 35.02 26.57 2.14
CA LYS A 341 35.43 25.74 0.98
C LYS A 341 36.38 26.47 0.03
N LYS A 342 36.18 27.78 -0.18
CA LYS A 342 37.02 28.60 -1.08
C LYS A 342 38.39 28.95 -0.45
N ALA A 343 38.50 28.91 0.87
CA ALA A 343 39.72 29.21 1.60
C ALA A 343 40.67 27.99 1.78
N ARG A 344 40.20 26.80 1.45
CA ARG A 344 40.99 25.55 1.42
C ARG A 344 41.54 25.27 0.01
#